data_3327f9a0ce443989183b4306d27d2d18
#
_entry.id   3327f9a0ce443989183b4306d27d2d18
#
_cell.length_a   1.000
_cell.length_b   1.000
_cell.length_c   1.000
_cell.angle_alpha   90.00
_cell.angle_beta   90.00
_cell.angle_gamma   90.00
#
_symmetry.space_group_name_H-M   'P 1'
#
loop_
_entity.id
_entity.type
_entity.pdbx_description
1 polymer ?
#
loop_
_entity_poly.entity_id
_entity_poly.type
_entity_poly.pdbx_seq_one_letter_code
_entity_poly.pdbx_strand_id
1 'polypeptide(L)'
;RLTQQQYNKVMEQVDVIVTPTWQGPATRFDEIVPGAPLTKGFTWVFNFNGMPALSICCGFSSNGLPLGLQIAGRLFDETTVFRVAHAYENATPWHERRPPV
;
A
#
# COMPACT_ATOMS: atom_id res chain seq x y z
N ARG A 1 -7.38 -17.95 7.46
CA ARG A 1 -6.58 -19.18 7.46
C ARG A 1 -6.19 -19.62 6.08
N LEU A 2 -7.17 -19.96 5.24
CA LEU A 2 -6.87 -20.31 3.86
C LEU A 2 -6.12 -19.18 3.16
N THR A 3 -6.56 -17.94 3.37
CA THR A 3 -5.90 -16.77 2.81
C THR A 3 -4.45 -16.70 3.28
N GLN A 4 -4.22 -16.90 4.58
CA GLN A 4 -2.87 -16.88 5.14
C GLN A 4 -2.01 -17.98 4.53
N GLN A 5 -2.57 -19.18 4.39
CA GLN A 5 -1.82 -20.30 3.79
C GLN A 5 -1.46 -20.04 2.34
N GLN A 6 -2.37 -19.43 1.58
CA GLN A 6 -2.12 -19.10 0.19
C GLN A 6 -1.01 -18.05 0.07
N TYR A 7 -1.05 -17.03 0.90
CA TYR A 7 0.00 -16.00 0.90
C TYR A 7 1.33 -16.54 1.39
N ASN A 8 1.33 -17.47 2.35
CA ASN A 8 2.56 -18.10 2.79
C ASN A 8 3.25 -18.83 1.64
N LYS A 9 2.49 -19.50 0.78
CA LYS A 9 3.06 -20.16 -0.40
C LYS A 9 3.71 -19.17 -1.35
N VAL A 10 3.05 -18.05 -1.60
CA VAL A 10 3.61 -16.99 -2.44
C VAL A 10 4.90 -16.45 -1.82
N MET A 11 4.90 -16.24 -0.51
CA MET A 11 6.04 -15.69 0.20
C MET A 11 7.23 -16.64 0.30
N GLU A 12 7.07 -17.90 -0.08
CA GLU A 12 8.21 -18.80 -0.25
C GLU A 12 9.04 -18.44 -1.48
N GLN A 13 8.45 -17.72 -2.43
CA GLN A 13 9.09 -17.40 -3.71
C GLN A 13 9.51 -15.94 -3.83
N VAL A 14 8.99 -15.06 -2.98
CA VAL A 14 9.27 -13.63 -3.04
C VAL A 14 9.53 -13.10 -1.64
N ASP A 15 10.19 -11.96 -1.55
CA ASP A 15 10.49 -11.34 -0.25
C ASP A 15 9.39 -10.36 0.17
N VAL A 16 8.75 -9.71 -0.79
CA VAL A 16 7.65 -8.79 -0.53
C VAL A 16 6.64 -8.87 -1.67
N ILE A 17 5.44 -8.41 -1.38
CA ILE A 17 4.38 -8.23 -2.39
C ILE A 17 4.12 -6.73 -2.49
N VAL A 18 4.07 -6.22 -3.71
CA VAL A 18 3.84 -4.79 -3.96
C VAL A 18 2.52 -4.63 -4.70
N THR A 19 1.66 -3.76 -4.19
CA THR A 19 0.38 -3.44 -4.81
C THR A 19 0.11 -1.95 -4.69
N PRO A 20 -0.84 -1.41 -5.48
CA PRO A 20 -1.36 -0.09 -5.12
C PRO A 20 -1.99 -0.14 -3.73
N THR A 21 -1.93 0.96 -2.98
CA THR A 21 -2.62 1.04 -1.69
C THR A 21 -4.12 1.22 -1.91
N TRP A 22 -4.46 2.04 -2.90
CA TRP A 22 -5.84 2.32 -3.27
C TRP A 22 -5.92 2.37 -4.79
N GLN A 23 -7.10 2.30 -5.34
CA GLN A 23 -7.27 2.23 -6.80
C GLN A 23 -6.98 3.56 -7.52
N GLY A 24 -6.76 4.62 -6.78
CA GLY A 24 -6.47 5.94 -7.35
C GLY A 24 -6.18 6.95 -6.26
N PRO A 25 -6.20 8.24 -6.58
CA PRO A 25 -6.01 9.28 -5.57
C PRO A 25 -7.23 9.37 -4.64
N ALA A 26 -7.11 10.17 -3.61
CA ALA A 26 -8.20 10.38 -2.65
C ALA A 26 -9.47 10.87 -3.36
N THR A 27 -10.60 10.34 -2.92
CA THR A 27 -11.90 10.72 -3.45
C THR A 27 -12.31 12.08 -2.85
N ARG A 28 -12.88 12.95 -3.67
CA ARG A 28 -13.41 14.22 -3.17
C ARG A 28 -14.60 13.95 -2.26
N PHE A 29 -14.79 14.84 -1.28
CA PHE A 29 -15.92 14.68 -0.35
C PHE A 29 -17.27 14.72 -1.06
N ASP A 30 -17.40 15.53 -2.12
CA ASP A 30 -18.66 15.65 -2.85
C ASP A 30 -18.92 14.46 -3.78
N GLU A 31 -17.93 13.59 -3.95
CA GLU A 31 -18.06 12.37 -4.75
C GLU A 31 -18.35 11.12 -3.91
N ILE A 32 -18.35 11.27 -2.58
CA ILE A 32 -18.61 10.14 -1.69
C ILE A 32 -20.13 9.89 -1.66
N VAL A 33 -20.51 8.65 -1.95
CA VAL A 33 -21.91 8.22 -1.91
C VAL A 33 -22.15 7.55 -0.56
N PRO A 34 -23.04 8.09 0.29
CA PRO A 34 -23.34 7.46 1.58
C PRO A 34 -23.83 6.03 1.40
N GLY A 35 -23.29 5.11 2.20
CA GLY A 35 -23.66 3.71 2.15
C GLY A 35 -22.99 2.89 1.04
N ALA A 36 -22.16 3.50 0.20
CA ALA A 36 -21.43 2.77 -0.82
C ALA A 36 -20.39 1.85 -0.17
N PRO A 37 -20.18 0.64 -0.68
CA PRO A 37 -19.19 -0.27 -0.10
C PRO A 37 -17.78 0.30 -0.24
N LEU A 38 -16.97 0.16 0.82
CA LEU A 38 -15.57 0.55 0.80
C LEU A 38 -14.70 -0.63 0.34
N THR A 39 -15.03 -1.17 -0.83
CA THR A 39 -14.43 -2.43 -1.29
C THR A 39 -13.31 -2.28 -2.30
N LYS A 40 -12.87 -1.04 -2.56
CA LYS A 40 -11.95 -0.79 -3.68
C LYS A 40 -10.50 -0.60 -3.25
N GLY A 41 -10.20 -0.79 -1.97
CA GLY A 41 -8.83 -0.71 -1.46
C GLY A 41 -8.14 -2.06 -1.50
N PHE A 42 -6.83 -2.03 -1.39
CA PHE A 42 -6.01 -3.23 -1.41
C PHE A 42 -5.42 -3.54 -0.04
N THR A 43 -5.85 -2.83 1.00
CA THR A 43 -5.25 -2.94 2.33
C THR A 43 -5.90 -4.00 3.21
N TRP A 44 -7.16 -4.34 2.96
CA TRP A 44 -7.94 -5.20 3.85
C TRP A 44 -7.36 -6.61 3.97
N VAL A 45 -6.78 -7.13 2.90
CA VAL A 45 -6.29 -8.50 2.87
C VAL A 45 -5.15 -8.71 3.85
N PHE A 46 -4.28 -7.71 4.01
CA PHE A 46 -3.14 -7.82 4.94
C PHE A 46 -3.57 -7.60 6.38
N ASN A 47 -4.60 -6.81 6.62
CA ASN A 47 -5.22 -6.73 7.93
C ASN A 47 -5.85 -8.08 8.31
N PHE A 48 -6.47 -8.73 7.35
CA PHE A 48 -7.16 -9.98 7.58
C PHE A 48 -6.19 -11.14 7.84
N ASN A 49 -5.09 -11.22 7.10
CA ASN A 49 -4.15 -12.33 7.25
C ASN A 49 -2.98 -12.03 8.20
N GLY A 50 -2.93 -10.83 8.77
CA GLY A 50 -1.93 -10.49 9.78
C GLY A 50 -0.54 -10.18 9.26
N MET A 51 -0.35 -10.05 7.95
CA MET A 51 0.94 -9.74 7.37
C MET A 51 1.30 -8.28 7.58
N PRO A 52 2.59 -7.97 7.82
CA PRO A 52 3.02 -6.57 7.92
C PRO A 52 2.93 -5.90 6.55
N ALA A 53 2.42 -4.68 6.53
CA ALA A 53 2.31 -3.90 5.31
C ALA A 53 2.40 -2.42 5.64
N LEU A 54 2.95 -1.65 4.69
CA LEU A 54 3.01 -0.20 4.79
C LEU A 54 2.66 0.42 3.44
N SER A 55 2.35 1.71 3.46
CA SER A 55 2.08 2.47 2.25
C SER A 55 3.02 3.66 2.20
N ILE A 56 3.62 3.87 1.04
CA ILE A 56 4.48 5.04 0.80
C ILE A 56 4.05 5.71 -0.50
N CYS A 57 4.40 6.98 -0.63
CA CYS A 57 4.05 7.73 -1.83
C CYS A 57 4.88 7.25 -3.01
N CYS A 58 4.23 6.95 -4.12
CA CYS A 58 4.91 6.47 -5.33
C CYS A 58 4.68 7.39 -6.53
N GLY A 59 4.17 8.58 -6.29
CA GLY A 59 3.95 9.55 -7.37
C GLY A 59 2.69 10.35 -7.10
N PHE A 60 2.27 11.08 -8.13
CA PHE A 60 1.13 11.99 -8.01
C PHE A 60 0.23 11.82 -9.24
N SER A 61 -1.06 11.97 -9.04
CA SER A 61 -2.02 11.94 -10.13
C SER A 61 -1.90 13.20 -10.98
N SER A 62 -2.60 13.22 -12.12
CA SER A 62 -2.56 14.37 -13.02
C SER A 62 -3.05 15.66 -12.35
N ASN A 63 -3.90 15.55 -11.34
CA ASN A 63 -4.39 16.71 -10.58
C ASN A 63 -3.59 16.98 -9.30
N GLY A 64 -2.42 16.34 -9.14
CA GLY A 64 -1.50 16.66 -8.07
C GLY A 64 -1.73 15.96 -6.75
N LEU A 65 -2.60 14.97 -6.69
CA LEU A 65 -2.86 14.21 -5.46
C LEU A 65 -1.90 13.03 -5.34
N PRO A 66 -1.42 12.73 -4.12
CA PRO A 66 -0.47 11.63 -3.95
C PRO A 66 -1.11 10.26 -4.17
N LEU A 67 -0.29 9.34 -4.65
CA LEU A 67 -0.66 7.94 -4.88
C LEU A 67 0.17 7.06 -3.96
N GLY A 68 -0.44 6.02 -3.43
CA GLY A 68 0.21 5.11 -2.48
C GLY A 68 0.63 3.80 -3.11
N LEU A 69 1.82 3.36 -2.71
CA LEU A 69 2.35 2.04 -3.03
C LEU A 69 2.36 1.22 -1.75
N GLN A 70 1.74 0.05 -1.78
CA GLN A 70 1.70 -0.83 -0.63
C GLN A 70 2.76 -1.91 -0.75
N ILE A 71 3.52 -2.10 0.33
CA ILE A 71 4.56 -3.13 0.42
C ILE A 71 4.20 -4.02 1.59
N ALA A 72 4.04 -5.33 1.32
CA ALA A 72 3.69 -6.31 2.34
C ALA A 72 4.76 -7.39 2.38
N GLY A 73 5.06 -7.90 3.58
CA GLY A 73 6.08 -8.90 3.79
C GLY A 73 5.57 -10.14 4.50
N ARG A 74 6.51 -11.05 4.81
CA ARG A 74 6.19 -12.26 5.58
C ARG A 74 5.76 -11.90 6.98
N LEU A 75 5.03 -12.80 7.62
CA LEU A 75 4.63 -12.63 9.02
C LEU A 75 5.85 -12.30 9.87
N PHE A 76 5.72 -11.25 10.67
CA PHE A 76 6.75 -10.77 11.59
C PHE A 76 8.04 -10.27 10.92
N ASP A 77 8.03 -10.06 9.60
CA ASP A 77 9.21 -9.58 8.88
C ASP A 77 9.08 -8.10 8.51
N GLU A 78 8.76 -7.28 9.48
CA GLU A 78 8.68 -5.83 9.32
C GLU A 78 10.00 -5.24 8.83
N THR A 79 11.12 -5.84 9.22
CA THR A 79 12.44 -5.36 8.82
C THR A 79 12.59 -5.34 7.31
N THR A 80 12.21 -6.41 6.62
CA THR A 80 12.31 -6.47 5.16
C THR A 80 11.40 -5.42 4.51
N VAL A 81 10.18 -5.27 5.04
CA VAL A 81 9.23 -4.27 4.53
C VAL A 81 9.82 -2.87 4.63
N PHE A 82 10.38 -2.51 5.79
CA PHE A 82 11.00 -1.20 5.99
C PHE A 82 12.24 -1.01 5.10
N ARG A 83 13.02 -2.06 4.91
CA ARG A 83 14.22 -1.97 4.06
C ARG A 83 13.83 -1.67 2.61
N VAL A 84 12.82 -2.35 2.09
CA VAL A 84 12.35 -2.12 0.72
C VAL A 84 11.77 -0.71 0.59
N ALA A 85 10.97 -0.28 1.56
CA ALA A 85 10.38 1.05 1.54
C ALA A 85 11.46 2.14 1.60
N HIS A 86 12.44 1.96 2.47
CA HIS A 86 13.54 2.92 2.61
C HIS A 86 14.36 3.03 1.33
N ALA A 87 14.66 1.89 0.70
CA ALA A 87 15.37 1.88 -0.57
C ALA A 87 14.58 2.62 -1.65
N TYR A 88 13.27 2.44 -1.70
CA TYR A 88 12.43 3.13 -2.64
C TYR A 88 12.41 4.64 -2.39
N GLU A 89 12.28 5.05 -1.13
CA GLU A 89 12.29 6.48 -0.80
C GLU A 89 13.61 7.14 -1.19
N ASN A 90 14.73 6.45 -0.97
CA ASN A 90 16.04 6.99 -1.35
C ASN A 90 16.21 7.09 -2.87
N ALA A 91 15.48 6.30 -3.63
CA ALA A 91 15.57 6.28 -5.09
C ALA A 91 14.61 7.26 -5.77
N THR A 92 13.69 7.88 -5.01
CA THR A 92 12.65 8.75 -5.56
C THR A 92 12.50 10.02 -4.73
N PRO A 93 12.00 11.11 -5.34
CA PRO A 93 11.82 12.38 -4.61
C PRO A 93 10.42 12.59 -4.03
N TRP A 94 9.52 11.63 -4.16
CA TRP A 94 8.10 11.83 -3.87
C TRP A 94 7.85 12.29 -2.43
N HIS A 95 8.58 11.74 -1.48
CA HIS A 95 8.40 12.03 -0.05
C HIS A 95 8.82 13.45 0.33
N GLU A 96 9.55 14.14 -0.55
CA GLU A 96 10.01 15.49 -0.29
C GLU A 96 8.98 16.56 -0.64
N ARG A 97 7.94 16.20 -1.40
CA ARG A 97 6.90 17.14 -1.77
C ARG A 97 5.96 17.41 -0.61
N ARG A 98 5.53 18.65 -0.49
CA ARG A 98 4.59 19.08 0.54
C ARG A 98 3.33 19.63 -0.11
N PRO A 99 2.16 19.49 0.54
CA PRO A 99 0.94 20.10 0.00
C PRO A 99 1.09 21.62 -0.04
N PRO A 100 0.42 22.28 -0.98
CA PRO A 100 0.51 23.73 -1.14
C PRO A 100 -0.32 24.50 -0.13
N VAL A 101 -0.46 24.00 1.08
CA VAL A 101 -1.26 24.60 2.16
C VAL A 101 -0.40 24.98 3.35
#